data_5b40e07acedba4f934953ab1d3b53619
#
_entry.id   5b40e07acedba4f934953ab1d3b53619
#
_cell.length_a   1.000
_cell.length_b   1.000
_cell.length_c   1.000
_cell.angle_alpha   90.00
_cell.angle_beta   90.00
_cell.angle_gamma   90.00
#
_symmetry.space_group_name_H-M   'P 1'
#
loop_
_entity.id
_entity.type
_entity.pdbx_description
1 polymer ?
#
loop_
_entity_poly.entity_id
_entity_poly.type
_entity_poly.pdbx_seq_one_letter_code
_entity_poly.pdbx_strand_id
1 'polypeptide(L)'
;MVYYFTSGVVDPPGFIYVGKDKFENEDLIKFGWDEDVCAHIYLRMKEGQQWDALPEELVMDLAQLTKANSIEGNKKDNITVIYTPWSNLKKDGSMAVGQVGFKDQRKVKRVLVPQRENPIVNRLNKTKVEQKPDLKQEKDDRLKELRRQDQAAQQQRRKEEARQAQEWKEKKWQKDHAYDDLFTDENMAGSSNQDRNEDWEDDFM
;
A
#
# COMPACT_ATOMS: atom_id res chain seq x y z
N MET A 1 -2.75 -11.17 25.89
CA MET A 1 -1.96 -12.23 25.20
C MET A 1 -2.45 -12.39 23.78
N VAL A 2 -1.55 -12.31 22.80
CA VAL A 2 -1.85 -12.45 21.38
C VAL A 2 -1.09 -13.67 20.85
N TYR A 3 -1.76 -14.45 20.04
CA TYR A 3 -1.18 -15.58 19.33
C TYR A 3 -0.78 -15.16 17.94
N TYR A 4 0.45 -15.45 17.57
CA TYR A 4 1.01 -15.19 16.26
C TYR A 4 1.23 -16.51 15.52
N PHE A 5 0.92 -16.50 14.22
CA PHE A 5 1.12 -17.63 13.33
C PHE A 5 1.79 -17.15 12.04
N THR A 6 2.49 -18.07 11.40
CA THR A 6 3.11 -17.78 10.09
C THR A 6 2.58 -18.78 9.07
N SER A 7 1.97 -18.29 8.01
CA SER A 7 1.55 -19.10 6.87
C SER A 7 2.64 -19.10 5.80
N GLY A 8 3.20 -20.29 5.52
CA GLY A 8 4.23 -20.48 4.51
C GLY A 8 3.69 -20.93 3.14
N VAL A 9 2.40 -20.78 2.87
CA VAL A 9 1.79 -21.11 1.55
C VAL A 9 2.06 -20.06 0.49
N VAL A 10 2.51 -18.88 0.91
CA VAL A 10 2.85 -17.75 0.05
C VAL A 10 4.26 -17.26 0.35
N ASP A 11 4.90 -16.71 -0.67
CA ASP A 11 6.19 -16.02 -0.52
C ASP A 11 6.00 -14.55 -0.88
N PRO A 12 6.31 -13.66 0.07
CA PRO A 12 6.80 -13.86 1.44
C PRO A 12 5.68 -14.35 2.39
N PRO A 13 6.04 -15.11 3.47
CA PRO A 13 5.08 -15.74 4.38
C PRO A 13 4.06 -14.76 4.97
N GLY A 14 2.79 -15.22 5.09
CA GLY A 14 1.72 -14.45 5.71
C GLY A 14 1.88 -14.38 7.23
N PHE A 15 1.79 -13.19 7.80
CA PHE A 15 1.85 -12.97 9.25
C PHE A 15 0.45 -12.83 9.82
N ILE A 16 0.05 -13.77 10.67
CA ILE A 16 -1.32 -13.91 11.19
C ILE A 16 -1.27 -13.71 12.70
N TYR A 17 -2.26 -13.01 13.25
CA TYR A 17 -2.38 -12.85 14.69
C TYR A 17 -3.84 -12.86 15.15
N VAL A 18 -4.06 -13.27 16.41
CA VAL A 18 -5.38 -13.38 17.01
C VAL A 18 -5.28 -13.18 18.52
N GLY A 19 -6.24 -12.51 19.11
CA GLY A 19 -6.35 -12.40 20.56
C GLY A 19 -6.70 -13.74 21.19
N LYS A 20 -6.15 -14.01 22.38
CA LYS A 20 -6.44 -15.22 23.16
C LYS A 20 -7.92 -15.33 23.54
N ASP A 21 -8.54 -14.19 23.85
CA ASP A 21 -9.93 -14.09 24.25
C ASP A 21 -10.64 -12.88 23.64
N LYS A 22 -11.92 -12.69 24.00
CA LYS A 22 -12.75 -11.60 23.49
C LYS A 22 -12.26 -10.19 23.89
N PHE A 23 -11.58 -10.07 25.04
CA PHE A 23 -11.06 -8.78 25.52
C PHE A 23 -9.81 -8.39 24.75
N GLU A 24 -8.91 -9.34 24.54
CA GLU A 24 -7.72 -9.14 23.70
C GLU A 24 -8.11 -8.84 22.24
N ASN A 25 -9.15 -9.50 21.73
CA ASN A 25 -9.68 -9.19 20.40
C ASN A 25 -10.29 -7.80 20.34
N GLU A 26 -10.90 -7.29 21.42
CA GLU A 26 -11.37 -5.93 21.51
C GLU A 26 -10.23 -4.91 21.39
N ASP A 27 -9.10 -5.19 22.05
CA ASP A 27 -7.90 -4.36 21.92
C ASP A 27 -7.32 -4.41 20.50
N LEU A 28 -7.33 -5.57 19.85
CA LEU A 28 -6.91 -5.71 18.47
C LEU A 28 -7.84 -4.95 17.51
N ILE A 29 -9.14 -4.90 17.77
CA ILE A 29 -10.09 -4.06 17.01
C ILE A 29 -9.78 -2.58 17.20
N LYS A 30 -9.42 -2.15 18.40
CA LYS A 30 -9.14 -0.75 18.74
C LYS A 30 -7.81 -0.27 18.20
N PHE A 31 -6.79 -1.10 18.27
CA PHE A 31 -5.40 -0.77 17.93
C PHE A 31 -4.90 -1.44 16.64
N GLY A 32 -5.78 -2.06 15.85
CA GLY A 32 -5.42 -2.63 14.56
C GLY A 32 -4.85 -1.61 13.58
N TRP A 33 -4.21 -2.10 12.53
CA TRP A 33 -3.68 -1.28 11.46
C TRP A 33 -4.69 -1.20 10.31
N ASP A 34 -4.77 -0.07 9.64
CA ASP A 34 -5.74 0.16 8.55
C ASP A 34 -5.55 -0.81 7.37
N GLU A 35 -4.32 -1.31 7.22
CA GLU A 35 -3.90 -2.22 6.15
C GLU A 35 -4.23 -3.69 6.46
N ASP A 36 -4.60 -4.03 7.72
CA ASP A 36 -4.84 -5.42 8.11
C ASP A 36 -6.18 -5.96 7.58
N VAL A 37 -6.24 -7.26 7.34
CA VAL A 37 -7.48 -7.98 7.02
C VAL A 37 -7.98 -8.71 8.25
N CYS A 38 -9.28 -8.61 8.54
CA CYS A 38 -9.91 -9.13 9.74
C CYS A 38 -11.03 -10.13 9.43
N ALA A 39 -11.01 -11.27 10.15
CA ALA A 39 -12.07 -12.25 10.25
C ALA A 39 -12.15 -12.82 11.69
N HIS A 40 -12.04 -11.99 12.75
CA HIS A 40 -11.62 -12.32 14.12
C HIS A 40 -10.20 -12.89 14.25
N ILE A 41 -9.54 -13.12 13.15
CA ILE A 41 -8.13 -13.38 12.97
C ILE A 41 -7.61 -12.32 12.03
N TYR A 42 -6.47 -11.76 12.34
CA TYR A 42 -5.91 -10.64 11.60
C TYR A 42 -4.74 -11.11 10.74
N LEU A 43 -4.74 -10.72 9.49
CA LEU A 43 -3.61 -10.87 8.59
C LEU A 43 -2.95 -9.50 8.43
N ARG A 44 -1.69 -9.39 8.81
CA ARG A 44 -0.88 -8.21 8.54
C ARG A 44 -0.41 -8.24 7.11
N MET A 45 -0.96 -7.32 6.31
CA MET A 45 -0.58 -7.21 4.90
C MET A 45 0.78 -6.54 4.76
N LYS A 46 1.48 -6.88 3.68
CA LYS A 46 2.72 -6.25 3.29
C LYS A 46 2.46 -5.06 2.39
N GLU A 47 3.45 -4.19 2.31
CA GLU A 47 3.39 -3.02 1.44
C GLU A 47 3.13 -3.44 -0.02
N GLY A 48 2.13 -2.81 -0.64
CA GLY A 48 1.70 -3.12 -2.01
C GLY A 48 0.70 -4.29 -2.15
N GLN A 49 0.41 -5.05 -1.10
CA GLN A 49 -0.65 -6.06 -1.13
C GLN A 49 -2.04 -5.40 -1.06
N GLN A 50 -2.99 -5.99 -1.79
CA GLN A 50 -4.39 -5.58 -1.77
C GLN A 50 -5.23 -6.65 -1.07
N TRP A 51 -6.11 -6.22 -0.17
CA TRP A 51 -6.95 -7.12 0.63
C TRP A 51 -7.94 -7.95 -0.22
N ASP A 52 -8.29 -7.47 -1.40
CA ASP A 52 -9.22 -8.11 -2.34
C ASP A 52 -8.54 -9.04 -3.34
N ALA A 53 -7.21 -8.99 -3.43
CA ALA A 53 -6.38 -9.82 -4.30
C ALA A 53 -5.48 -10.79 -3.52
N LEU A 54 -5.92 -11.23 -2.34
CA LEU A 54 -5.18 -12.22 -1.55
C LEU A 54 -5.18 -13.59 -2.25
N PRO A 55 -4.06 -14.33 -2.21
CA PRO A 55 -3.98 -15.70 -2.72
C PRO A 55 -5.02 -16.61 -2.02
N GLU A 56 -5.71 -17.44 -2.79
CA GLU A 56 -6.76 -18.32 -2.27
C GLU A 56 -6.26 -19.27 -1.18
N GLU A 57 -5.04 -19.78 -1.32
CA GLU A 57 -4.42 -20.66 -0.33
C GLU A 57 -4.23 -19.96 1.02
N LEU A 58 -3.82 -18.68 1.01
CA LEU A 58 -3.66 -17.88 2.22
C LEU A 58 -5.03 -17.58 2.85
N VAL A 59 -6.02 -17.26 2.03
CA VAL A 59 -7.40 -17.04 2.49
C VAL A 59 -7.98 -18.32 3.11
N MET A 60 -7.68 -19.49 2.53
CA MET A 60 -8.10 -20.76 3.09
C MET A 60 -7.41 -21.05 4.43
N ASP A 61 -6.12 -20.77 4.58
CA ASP A 61 -5.40 -20.87 5.85
C ASP A 61 -6.06 -20.03 6.96
N LEU A 62 -6.38 -18.77 6.62
CA LEU A 62 -7.08 -17.87 7.55
C LEU A 62 -8.47 -18.38 7.91
N ALA A 63 -9.21 -18.86 6.93
CA ALA A 63 -10.57 -19.37 7.13
C ALA A 63 -10.58 -20.65 7.97
N GLN A 64 -9.65 -21.57 7.75
CA GLN A 64 -9.48 -22.80 8.53
C GLN A 64 -9.05 -22.49 9.98
N LEU A 65 -8.15 -21.52 10.16
CA LEU A 65 -7.73 -21.08 11.50
C LEU A 65 -8.89 -20.40 12.24
N THR A 66 -9.68 -19.58 11.56
CA THR A 66 -10.88 -18.94 12.12
C THR A 66 -11.91 -19.96 12.56
N LYS A 67 -12.17 -20.97 11.70
CA LYS A 67 -13.05 -22.09 12.03
C LYS A 67 -12.55 -22.86 13.25
N ALA A 68 -11.26 -23.16 13.31
CA ALA A 68 -10.65 -23.92 14.40
C ALA A 68 -10.70 -23.18 15.76
N ASN A 69 -10.60 -21.87 15.76
CA ASN A 69 -10.66 -21.03 16.96
C ASN A 69 -12.10 -20.66 17.38
N SER A 70 -13.09 -20.92 16.54
CA SER A 70 -14.50 -20.69 16.88
C SER A 70 -15.06 -21.86 17.68
N ILE A 71 -15.70 -21.55 18.81
CA ILE A 71 -16.32 -22.58 19.69
C ILE A 71 -17.41 -23.36 18.95
N GLU A 72 -18.27 -22.67 18.21
CA GLU A 72 -19.34 -23.26 17.42
C GLU A 72 -18.85 -23.75 16.06
N GLY A 73 -18.04 -22.91 15.40
CA GLY A 73 -17.55 -23.14 14.07
C GLY A 73 -16.71 -24.38 13.91
N ASN A 74 -15.95 -24.73 14.94
CA ASN A 74 -15.10 -25.91 14.93
C ASN A 74 -15.89 -27.24 14.83
N LYS A 75 -17.16 -27.24 15.30
CA LYS A 75 -18.04 -28.42 15.35
C LYS A 75 -18.99 -28.55 14.16
N LYS A 76 -19.18 -27.47 13.38
CA LYS A 76 -20.13 -27.41 12.26
C LYS A 76 -19.40 -27.52 10.95
N ASP A 77 -19.97 -28.20 9.97
CA ASP A 77 -19.51 -28.22 8.60
C ASP A 77 -20.17 -27.09 7.79
N ASN A 78 -19.65 -26.81 6.62
CA ASN A 78 -20.16 -25.81 5.70
C ASN A 78 -20.31 -24.40 6.32
N ILE A 79 -19.27 -23.93 6.99
CA ILE A 79 -19.26 -22.59 7.59
C ILE A 79 -18.75 -21.56 6.61
N THR A 80 -19.47 -20.46 6.53
CA THR A 80 -19.02 -19.28 5.80
C THR A 80 -18.21 -18.37 6.71
N VAL A 81 -16.92 -18.23 6.42
CA VAL A 81 -16.04 -17.24 7.04
C VAL A 81 -16.09 -15.96 6.21
N ILE A 82 -16.23 -14.83 6.87
CA ILE A 82 -16.22 -13.52 6.24
C ILE A 82 -14.93 -12.80 6.57
N TYR A 83 -14.37 -12.08 5.60
CA TYR A 83 -13.19 -11.24 5.80
C TYR A 83 -13.35 -9.88 5.16
N THR A 84 -12.72 -8.88 5.75
CA THR A 84 -12.84 -7.47 5.37
C THR A 84 -11.57 -6.72 5.79
N PRO A 85 -11.19 -5.60 5.15
CA PRO A 85 -10.12 -4.76 5.66
C PRO A 85 -10.49 -4.18 7.02
N TRP A 86 -9.52 -4.03 7.91
CA TRP A 86 -9.73 -3.50 9.25
C TRP A 86 -10.39 -2.11 9.24
N SER A 87 -10.03 -1.26 8.28
CA SER A 87 -10.62 0.07 8.10
C SER A 87 -12.12 0.06 7.85
N ASN A 88 -12.69 -1.08 7.38
CA ASN A 88 -14.12 -1.29 7.17
C ASN A 88 -14.87 -1.73 8.44
N LEU A 89 -14.16 -2.03 9.52
CA LEU A 89 -14.79 -2.38 10.79
C LEU A 89 -15.48 -1.16 11.39
N LYS A 90 -16.70 -1.38 11.89
CA LYS A 90 -17.47 -0.42 12.65
C LYS A 90 -17.64 -0.96 14.06
N LYS A 91 -17.27 -0.16 15.05
CA LYS A 91 -17.48 -0.45 16.47
C LYS A 91 -18.27 0.68 17.10
N ASP A 92 -19.41 0.34 17.66
CA ASP A 92 -20.24 1.28 18.41
C ASP A 92 -20.23 0.88 19.90
N GLY A 93 -20.36 1.87 20.79
CA GLY A 93 -20.37 1.63 22.23
C GLY A 93 -21.54 0.76 22.75
N SER A 94 -22.58 0.54 21.93
CA SER A 94 -23.71 -0.35 22.22
C SER A 94 -23.43 -1.82 21.90
N MET A 95 -22.35 -2.10 21.15
CA MET A 95 -21.99 -3.46 20.75
C MET A 95 -21.29 -4.22 21.87
N ALA A 96 -21.60 -5.50 21.99
CA ALA A 96 -20.94 -6.36 22.96
C ALA A 96 -19.44 -6.48 22.69
N VAL A 97 -18.66 -6.84 23.72
CA VAL A 97 -17.20 -7.06 23.61
C VAL A 97 -16.92 -8.13 22.56
N GLY A 98 -16.03 -7.81 21.61
CA GLY A 98 -15.69 -8.67 20.48
C GLY A 98 -16.67 -8.60 19.30
N GLN A 99 -17.81 -7.92 19.44
CA GLN A 99 -18.76 -7.74 18.35
C GLN A 99 -18.35 -6.53 17.49
N VAL A 100 -18.41 -6.69 16.17
CA VAL A 100 -18.14 -5.63 15.17
C VAL A 100 -19.22 -5.61 14.11
N GLY A 101 -19.44 -4.43 13.53
CA GLY A 101 -20.22 -4.25 12.31
C GLY A 101 -19.30 -3.87 11.15
N PHE A 102 -19.88 -3.61 9.99
CA PHE A 102 -19.18 -3.18 8.79
C PHE A 102 -19.69 -1.82 8.34
N LYS A 103 -18.79 -0.96 7.89
CA LYS A 103 -19.14 0.36 7.33
C LYS A 103 -19.71 0.20 5.92
N ASP A 104 -19.10 -0.65 5.11
CA ASP A 104 -19.50 -0.95 3.73
C ASP A 104 -19.57 -2.47 3.51
N GLN A 105 -20.76 -2.97 3.19
CA GLN A 105 -21.01 -4.39 2.92
C GLN A 105 -20.33 -4.88 1.63
N ARG A 106 -20.00 -3.99 0.68
CA ARG A 106 -19.31 -4.33 -0.56
C ARG A 106 -17.87 -4.73 -0.32
N LYS A 107 -17.28 -4.26 0.78
CA LYS A 107 -15.92 -4.62 1.20
C LYS A 107 -15.87 -5.86 2.08
N VAL A 108 -16.91 -6.67 2.09
CA VAL A 108 -16.99 -7.91 2.84
C VAL A 108 -16.98 -9.08 1.86
N LYS A 109 -15.92 -9.90 1.92
CA LYS A 109 -15.82 -11.14 1.15
C LYS A 109 -16.20 -12.34 2.01
N ARG A 110 -16.68 -13.38 1.36
CA ARG A 110 -17.15 -14.61 2.00
C ARG A 110 -16.43 -15.81 1.41
N VAL A 111 -15.98 -16.71 2.30
CA VAL A 111 -15.33 -17.96 1.94
C VAL A 111 -16.05 -19.11 2.63
N LEU A 112 -16.47 -20.08 1.84
CA LEU A 112 -17.07 -21.30 2.36
C LEU A 112 -15.97 -22.27 2.79
N VAL A 113 -16.05 -22.74 4.03
CA VAL A 113 -15.19 -23.77 4.60
C VAL A 113 -16.03 -25.03 4.81
N PRO A 114 -15.95 -26.03 3.92
CA PRO A 114 -16.80 -27.23 4.02
C PRO A 114 -16.54 -27.99 5.31
N GLN A 115 -15.29 -28.40 5.53
CA GLN A 115 -14.86 -29.15 6.70
C GLN A 115 -13.57 -28.60 7.29
N ARG A 116 -13.29 -28.98 8.53
CA ARG A 116 -12.01 -28.67 9.15
C ARG A 116 -10.90 -29.52 8.55
N GLU A 117 -9.87 -28.88 8.05
CA GLU A 117 -8.68 -29.52 7.53
C GLU A 117 -7.56 -29.51 8.58
N ASN A 118 -7.41 -30.66 9.26
CA ASN A 118 -6.40 -30.81 10.29
C ASN A 118 -4.96 -30.59 9.80
N PRO A 119 -4.56 -30.98 8.59
CA PRO A 119 -3.21 -30.69 8.09
C PRO A 119 -2.89 -29.19 8.07
N ILE A 120 -3.82 -28.34 7.62
CA ILE A 120 -3.67 -26.89 7.59
C ILE A 120 -3.55 -26.33 9.01
N VAL A 121 -4.51 -26.68 9.87
CA VAL A 121 -4.52 -26.20 11.27
C VAL A 121 -3.28 -26.65 12.03
N ASN A 122 -2.82 -27.89 11.85
CA ASN A 122 -1.62 -28.41 12.52
C ASN A 122 -0.35 -27.72 12.00
N ARG A 123 -0.27 -27.42 10.69
CA ARG A 123 0.84 -26.66 10.11
C ARG A 123 0.93 -25.28 10.75
N LEU A 124 -0.18 -24.54 10.82
CA LEU A 124 -0.24 -23.22 11.45
C LEU A 124 0.07 -23.28 12.95
N ASN A 125 -0.46 -24.27 13.66
CA ASN A 125 -0.18 -24.45 15.10
C ASN A 125 1.29 -24.71 15.40
N LYS A 126 2.07 -25.31 14.50
CA LYS A 126 3.52 -25.48 14.67
C LYS A 126 4.27 -24.16 14.69
N THR A 127 3.73 -23.12 14.05
CA THR A 127 4.32 -21.77 14.01
C THR A 127 3.75 -20.85 15.09
N LYS A 128 2.87 -21.36 15.96
CA LYS A 128 2.22 -20.57 17.00
C LYS A 128 3.22 -20.04 18.01
N VAL A 129 3.22 -18.72 18.19
CA VAL A 129 3.99 -18.02 19.22
C VAL A 129 3.03 -17.18 20.05
N GLU A 130 3.19 -17.22 21.37
CA GLU A 130 2.39 -16.43 22.30
C GLU A 130 3.20 -15.24 22.80
N GLN A 131 2.69 -14.01 22.62
CA GLN A 131 3.34 -12.78 23.05
C GLN A 131 2.34 -11.83 23.72
N LYS A 132 2.85 -10.89 24.50
CA LYS A 132 2.09 -9.78 25.07
C LYS A 132 2.60 -8.47 24.50
N PRO A 133 2.19 -8.09 23.27
CA PRO A 133 2.62 -6.85 22.66
C PRO A 133 1.97 -5.64 23.35
N ASP A 134 2.65 -4.49 23.28
CA ASP A 134 2.01 -3.20 23.52
C ASP A 134 1.42 -2.69 22.20
N LEU A 135 0.17 -3.08 21.94
CA LEU A 135 -0.54 -2.77 20.69
C LEU A 135 -0.67 -1.26 20.44
N LYS A 136 -0.78 -0.49 21.52
CA LYS A 136 -0.86 0.98 21.42
C LYS A 136 0.46 1.57 20.92
N GLN A 137 1.56 1.14 21.50
CA GLN A 137 2.89 1.60 21.10
C GLN A 137 3.20 1.18 19.67
N GLU A 138 2.91 -0.07 19.30
CA GLU A 138 3.09 -0.56 17.91
C GLU A 138 2.32 0.29 16.90
N LYS A 139 1.07 0.65 17.21
CA LYS A 139 0.27 1.53 16.36
C LYS A 139 0.86 2.94 16.25
N ASP A 140 1.27 3.52 17.36
CA ASP A 140 1.87 4.86 17.38
C ASP A 140 3.20 4.90 16.61
N ASP A 141 4.01 3.87 16.73
CA ASP A 141 5.27 3.75 15.99
C ASP A 141 5.04 3.56 14.49
N ARG A 142 4.04 2.76 14.11
CA ARG A 142 3.63 2.61 12.69
C ARG A 142 3.15 3.94 12.11
N LEU A 143 2.32 4.68 12.83
CA LEU A 143 1.83 5.98 12.39
C LEU A 143 2.96 7.02 12.23
N LYS A 144 3.95 6.99 13.12
CA LYS A 144 5.16 7.84 12.99
C LYS A 144 5.94 7.47 11.74
N GLU A 145 6.13 6.17 11.48
CA GLU A 145 6.85 5.70 10.31
C GLU A 145 6.14 6.10 9.01
N LEU A 146 4.83 5.90 8.90
CA LEU A 146 4.04 6.32 7.74
C LEU A 146 4.16 7.84 7.50
N ARG A 147 4.04 8.66 8.55
CA ARG A 147 4.21 10.11 8.43
C ARG A 147 5.62 10.49 7.95
N ARG A 148 6.66 9.78 8.40
CA ARG A 148 8.03 10.00 7.95
C ARG A 148 8.21 9.67 6.48
N GLN A 149 7.62 8.56 6.03
CA GLN A 149 7.62 8.13 4.63
C GLN A 149 6.88 9.14 3.73
N ASP A 150 5.71 9.58 4.14
CA ASP A 150 4.93 10.60 3.42
C ASP A 150 5.69 11.93 3.30
N GLN A 151 6.33 12.37 4.39
CA GLN A 151 7.15 13.58 4.38
C GLN A 151 8.35 13.45 3.44
N ALA A 152 9.03 12.30 3.46
CA ALA A 152 10.16 12.02 2.57
C ALA A 152 9.72 12.00 1.09
N ALA A 153 8.62 11.32 0.78
CA ALA A 153 8.04 11.27 -0.55
C ALA A 153 7.63 12.67 -1.04
N GLN A 154 7.01 13.47 -0.17
CA GLN A 154 6.63 14.84 -0.51
C GLN A 154 7.84 15.74 -0.77
N GLN A 155 8.91 15.60 0.02
CA GLN A 155 10.15 16.33 -0.22
C GLN A 155 10.82 15.95 -1.54
N GLN A 156 10.84 14.66 -1.88
CA GLN A 156 11.36 14.19 -3.17
C GLN A 156 10.57 14.79 -4.34
N ARG A 157 9.24 14.70 -4.28
CA ARG A 157 8.38 15.30 -5.31
C ARG A 157 8.65 16.78 -5.49
N ARG A 158 8.76 17.55 -4.40
CA ARG A 158 9.08 18.99 -4.47
C ARG A 158 10.45 19.26 -5.11
N LYS A 159 11.46 18.42 -4.80
CA LYS A 159 12.79 18.54 -5.42
C LYS A 159 12.75 18.24 -6.91
N GLU A 160 12.01 17.22 -7.31
CA GLU A 160 11.83 16.87 -8.72
C GLU A 160 11.07 17.96 -9.51
N GLU A 161 9.98 18.45 -8.94
CA GLU A 161 9.21 19.56 -9.54
C GLU A 161 10.08 20.83 -9.67
N ALA A 162 10.88 21.15 -8.66
CA ALA A 162 11.81 22.30 -8.71
C ALA A 162 12.88 22.11 -9.79
N ARG A 163 13.45 20.89 -9.92
CA ARG A 163 14.42 20.58 -10.97
C ARG A 163 13.81 20.71 -12.36
N GLN A 164 12.62 20.11 -12.56
CA GLN A 164 11.91 20.23 -13.85
C GLN A 164 11.58 21.67 -14.19
N ALA A 165 11.17 22.47 -13.20
CA ALA A 165 10.89 23.89 -13.38
C ALA A 165 12.15 24.69 -13.76
N GLN A 166 13.32 24.34 -13.19
CA GLN A 166 14.58 24.95 -13.56
C GLN A 166 15.02 24.57 -14.98
N GLU A 167 14.96 23.28 -15.32
CA GLU A 167 15.27 22.78 -16.67
C GLU A 167 14.37 23.45 -17.73
N TRP A 168 13.10 23.65 -17.39
CA TRP A 168 12.16 24.31 -18.29
C TRP A 168 12.46 25.78 -18.49
N LYS A 169 12.84 26.50 -17.43
CA LYS A 169 13.29 27.88 -17.48
C LYS A 169 14.56 28.03 -18.33
N GLU A 170 15.52 27.13 -18.12
CA GLU A 170 16.76 27.10 -18.86
C GLU A 170 16.56 26.84 -20.35
N LYS A 171 15.73 25.83 -20.69
CA LYS A 171 15.36 25.55 -22.09
C LYS A 171 14.61 26.72 -22.73
N LYS A 172 13.74 27.39 -21.98
CA LYS A 172 13.04 28.57 -22.46
C LYS A 172 14.03 29.71 -22.71
N TRP A 173 14.93 29.97 -21.75
CA TRP A 173 15.95 30.98 -21.89
C TRP A 173 16.86 30.73 -23.11
N GLN A 174 17.31 29.48 -23.31
CA GLN A 174 18.10 29.07 -24.47
C GLN A 174 17.34 29.29 -25.78
N LYS A 175 16.04 29.01 -25.83
CA LYS A 175 15.22 29.27 -27.03
C LYS A 175 15.07 30.77 -27.31
N ASP A 176 14.80 31.53 -26.28
CA ASP A 176 14.59 32.97 -26.40
C ASP A 176 15.88 33.69 -26.85
N HIS A 177 17.07 33.18 -26.49
CA HIS A 177 18.39 33.75 -26.82
C HIS A 177 19.13 32.99 -27.94
N ALA A 178 18.51 31.95 -28.54
CA ALA A 178 19.15 31.13 -29.57
C ALA A 178 19.52 31.95 -30.85
N TYR A 179 18.89 33.06 -31.04
CA TYR A 179 19.11 33.95 -32.21
C TYR A 179 19.86 35.24 -31.88
N ASP A 180 20.17 35.50 -30.60
CA ASP A 180 20.87 36.73 -30.20
C ASP A 180 22.28 36.79 -30.82
N ASP A 181 22.96 35.63 -30.92
CA ASP A 181 24.27 35.54 -31.58
C ASP A 181 24.20 35.76 -33.10
N LEU A 182 23.06 35.53 -33.74
CA LEU A 182 22.84 35.75 -35.18
C LEU A 182 22.60 37.22 -35.50
N PHE A 183 22.09 38.01 -34.54
CA PHE A 183 21.79 39.41 -34.68
C PHE A 183 22.86 40.30 -34.03
N THR A 184 24.09 39.78 -33.79
CA THR A 184 25.21 40.61 -33.37
C THR A 184 25.60 41.56 -34.54
N ASP A 185 26.00 42.79 -34.21
CA ASP A 185 26.38 43.81 -35.21
C ASP A 185 27.47 43.33 -36.17
N GLU A 186 28.37 42.45 -35.74
CA GLU A 186 29.39 41.81 -36.55
C GLU A 186 28.81 40.84 -37.60
N ASN A 187 27.80 40.02 -37.23
CA ASN A 187 27.15 39.10 -38.17
C ASN A 187 26.21 39.81 -39.13
N MET A 188 25.61 40.94 -38.71
CA MET A 188 24.78 41.78 -39.56
C MET A 188 25.61 42.56 -40.57
N ALA A 189 26.82 43.02 -40.20
CA ALA A 189 27.73 43.71 -41.10
C ALA A 189 28.25 42.76 -42.20
N GLY A 190 28.54 41.50 -41.90
CA GLY A 190 28.99 40.52 -42.89
C GLY A 190 27.89 39.96 -43.82
N SER A 191 26.63 40.20 -43.50
CA SER A 191 25.45 39.78 -44.29
C SER A 191 24.85 40.94 -45.12
N SER A 192 25.43 42.13 -45.04
CA SER A 192 24.96 43.29 -45.76
C SER A 192 25.30 43.20 -47.27
N ASN A 193 24.28 43.30 -48.11
CA ASN A 193 24.42 43.28 -49.57
C ASN A 193 25.11 44.56 -50.14
N GLN A 194 25.59 45.43 -49.24
CA GLN A 194 26.20 46.68 -49.64
C GLN A 194 27.67 46.55 -50.13
N ASP A 195 28.34 45.43 -49.87
CA ASP A 195 29.70 45.14 -50.30
C ASP A 195 29.78 44.16 -51.50
N ARG A 196 28.69 43.99 -52.22
CA ARG A 196 28.71 43.17 -53.44
C ARG A 196 29.25 44.08 -54.54
N ASN A 197 30.49 43.79 -55.03
CA ASN A 197 31.06 44.35 -56.21
C ASN A 197 30.07 44.25 -57.39
N GLU A 198 29.98 45.36 -58.18
CA GLU A 198 29.10 45.45 -59.35
C GLU A 198 29.48 44.51 -60.49
N ASP A 199 30.53 43.67 -60.36
CA ASP A 199 31.08 42.82 -61.43
C ASP A 199 30.35 41.45 -61.63
N TRP A 200 29.18 41.20 -61.02
CA TRP A 200 28.56 39.95 -61.25
C TRP A 200 27.29 39.92 -62.14
N GLU A 201 27.08 41.05 -62.85
CA GLU A 201 26.08 41.02 -63.90
C GLU A 201 26.63 40.57 -65.27
N ASP A 202 27.98 40.46 -65.43
CA ASP A 202 28.57 40.05 -66.71
C ASP A 202 28.77 38.53 -66.93
N ASP A 203 28.47 37.72 -65.93
CA ASP A 203 28.70 36.25 -66.02
C ASP A 203 27.44 35.48 -66.33
N PHE A 204 26.39 36.14 -66.76
CA PHE A 204 25.13 35.48 -67.12
C PHE A 204 24.68 35.83 -68.57
N MET A 205 25.53 35.47 -69.56
CA MET A 205 25.12 35.25 -70.93
C MET A 205 25.57 33.88 -71.42
#